data_5c10afb9cf746bfbc33c5e442f8d87df
#
_entry.id   5c10afb9cf746bfbc33c5e442f8d87df
#
_cell.length_a   1.000
_cell.length_b   1.000
_cell.length_c   1.000
_cell.angle_alpha   90.00
_cell.angle_beta   90.00
_cell.angle_gamma   90.00
#
_symmetry.space_group_name_H-M   'P 1'
#
loop_
_entity.id
_entity.type
_entity.pdbx_description
1 polymer ?
#
loop_
_entity_poly.entity_id
_entity_poly.type
_entity_poly.pdbx_seq_one_letter_code
_entity_poly.pdbx_strand_id
1 'polypeptide(L)'
;MYKRQILGGLFLLVKSTLEIHSSVSGESEEHKNSKKTHANFLVIVSEIAVLDIVFSLDSVITAVGMAEHIEIMIIAVILAVGVMMIASKGISNFVDNNPTIKILALAFLVLVGMTLVAEGLGFHIPKGYIYFAMAFSLAVESINIYAKKKVLAK
;
A
#
# COMPACT_ATOMS: atom_id res chain seq x y z
N MET A 1 3.66 10.38 -20.13
CA MET A 1 3.77 9.49 -18.96
C MET A 1 3.99 10.25 -17.67
N TYR A 2 4.89 11.21 -17.58
CA TYR A 2 5.28 11.95 -16.36
C TYR A 2 4.13 12.60 -15.57
N LYS A 3 3.16 13.24 -16.23
CA LYS A 3 2.04 13.91 -15.55
C LYS A 3 1.15 12.95 -14.73
N ARG A 4 0.98 11.71 -15.19
CA ARG A 4 0.17 10.70 -14.46
C ARG A 4 0.88 10.21 -13.21
N GLN A 5 2.20 10.00 -13.28
CA GLN A 5 3.03 9.62 -12.14
C GLN A 5 3.04 10.70 -11.06
N ILE A 6 3.17 11.97 -11.45
CA ILE A 6 3.12 13.11 -10.51
C ILE A 6 1.73 13.19 -9.85
N LEU A 7 0.65 13.12 -10.61
CA LEU A 7 -0.71 13.17 -10.04
C LEU A 7 -1.00 11.99 -9.12
N GLY A 8 -0.63 10.78 -9.53
CA GLY A 8 -0.78 9.58 -8.70
C GLY A 8 0.06 9.63 -7.44
N GLY A 9 1.31 10.06 -7.55
CA GLY A 9 2.21 10.24 -6.42
C GLY A 9 1.71 11.30 -5.44
N LEU A 10 1.24 12.46 -5.91
CA LEU A 10 0.66 13.50 -5.06
C LEU A 10 -0.62 13.02 -4.36
N PHE A 11 -1.49 12.31 -5.07
CA PHE A 11 -2.69 11.71 -4.49
C PHE A 11 -2.31 10.76 -3.34
N LEU A 12 -1.33 9.87 -3.56
CA LEU A 12 -0.83 8.96 -2.54
C LEU A 12 -0.26 9.69 -1.33
N LEU A 13 0.55 10.72 -1.54
CA LEU A 13 1.15 11.51 -0.47
C LEU A 13 0.08 12.15 0.41
N VAL A 14 -0.87 12.84 -0.20
CA VAL A 14 -1.96 13.50 0.53
C VAL A 14 -2.80 12.48 1.29
N LYS A 15 -3.24 11.41 0.61
CA LYS A 15 -4.11 10.40 1.22
C LYS A 15 -3.42 9.66 2.37
N SER A 16 -2.18 9.20 2.18
CA SER A 16 -1.42 8.50 3.21
C SER A 16 -1.14 9.39 4.42
N THR A 17 -0.80 10.66 4.19
CA THR A 17 -0.53 11.62 5.27
C THR A 17 -1.79 11.88 6.10
N LEU A 18 -2.94 12.08 5.45
CA LEU A 18 -4.22 12.27 6.15
C LEU A 18 -4.61 11.03 6.95
N GLU A 19 -4.41 9.84 6.41
CA GLU A 19 -4.71 8.58 7.09
C GLU A 19 -3.77 8.32 8.28
N ILE A 20 -2.48 8.65 8.14
CA ILE A 20 -1.54 8.62 9.27
C ILE A 20 -1.99 9.60 10.35
N HIS A 21 -2.35 10.83 9.99
CA HIS A 21 -2.82 11.82 10.95
C HIS A 21 -4.05 11.31 11.72
N SER A 22 -5.04 10.81 11.02
CA SER A 22 -6.24 10.22 11.63
C SER A 22 -5.90 9.05 12.55
N SER A 23 -5.00 8.18 12.14
CA SER A 23 -4.56 7.01 12.93
C SER A 23 -3.79 7.39 14.20
N VAL A 24 -3.03 8.50 14.18
CA VAL A 24 -2.24 8.97 15.32
C VAL A 24 -3.06 9.86 16.25
N SER A 25 -3.96 10.68 15.70
CA SER A 25 -4.81 11.61 16.49
C SER A 25 -5.91 10.89 17.28
N GLY A 26 -6.07 9.58 17.11
CA GLY A 26 -7.11 8.81 17.81
C GLY A 26 -8.54 9.18 17.39
N GLU A 27 -8.70 9.97 16.34
CA GLU A 27 -9.98 10.23 15.69
C GLU A 27 -10.42 8.98 14.90
N SER A 28 -10.53 7.88 15.64
CA SER A 28 -11.19 6.68 15.16
C SER A 28 -12.62 7.05 14.77
N GLU A 29 -13.08 6.53 13.67
CA GLU A 29 -14.35 6.74 12.97
C GLU A 29 -15.65 6.60 13.82
N GLU A 30 -15.65 6.98 15.10
CA GLU A 30 -16.80 6.86 15.99
C GLU A 30 -17.97 7.81 15.68
N HIS A 31 -17.84 8.72 14.73
CA HIS A 31 -18.92 9.64 14.35
C HIS A 31 -19.40 9.55 12.90
N LYS A 32 -19.46 8.36 12.32
CA LYS A 32 -20.22 8.17 11.07
C LYS A 32 -21.47 7.32 11.34
N ASN A 33 -22.55 8.06 11.67
CA ASN A 33 -23.93 7.57 11.68
C ASN A 33 -24.20 6.47 10.64
N SER A 34 -24.85 5.40 11.06
CA SER A 34 -25.19 4.16 10.34
C SER A 34 -26.04 4.31 9.06
N LYS A 35 -26.21 5.49 8.51
CA LYS A 35 -26.92 5.74 7.23
C LYS A 35 -26.02 6.00 6.01
N LYS A 36 -24.70 5.97 6.16
CA LYS A 36 -23.74 6.22 5.04
C LYS A 36 -22.92 5.01 4.60
N THR A 37 -23.27 3.81 5.01
CA THR A 37 -22.42 2.61 4.80
C THR A 37 -22.19 2.30 3.31
N HIS A 38 -23.21 2.44 2.45
CA HIS A 38 -23.07 2.18 1.02
C HIS A 38 -22.27 3.24 0.27
N ALA A 39 -22.46 4.52 0.61
CA ALA A 39 -21.69 5.61 -0.01
C ALA A 39 -20.21 5.53 0.37
N ASN A 40 -19.89 5.18 1.62
CA ASN A 40 -18.52 5.00 2.07
C ASN A 40 -17.84 3.79 1.40
N PHE A 41 -18.57 2.69 1.17
CA PHE A 41 -18.03 1.51 0.48
C PHE A 41 -17.61 1.84 -0.95
N LEU A 42 -18.45 2.50 -1.74
CA LEU A 42 -18.13 2.89 -3.10
C LEU A 42 -16.95 3.87 -3.18
N VAL A 43 -16.86 4.80 -2.22
CA VAL A 43 -15.73 5.73 -2.12
C VAL A 43 -14.44 4.96 -1.86
N ILE A 44 -14.43 4.05 -0.88
CA ILE A 44 -13.24 3.24 -0.56
C ILE A 44 -12.83 2.37 -1.75
N VAL A 45 -13.79 1.72 -2.40
CA VAL A 45 -13.51 0.88 -3.59
C VAL A 45 -12.95 1.74 -4.73
N SER A 46 -13.49 2.94 -4.96
CA SER A 46 -12.96 3.84 -5.99
C SER A 46 -11.55 4.34 -5.67
N GLU A 47 -11.25 4.62 -4.40
CA GLU A 47 -9.90 4.97 -3.96
C GLU A 47 -8.91 3.84 -4.19
N ILE A 48 -9.29 2.61 -3.82
CA ILE A 48 -8.46 1.41 -4.06
C ILE A 48 -8.26 1.22 -5.57
N ALA A 49 -9.31 1.36 -6.38
CA ALA A 49 -9.21 1.22 -7.83
C ALA A 49 -8.27 2.27 -8.46
N VAL A 50 -8.33 3.51 -8.00
CA VAL A 50 -7.39 4.57 -8.44
C VAL A 50 -5.95 4.21 -8.07
N LEU A 51 -5.72 3.74 -6.84
CA LEU A 51 -4.41 3.29 -6.39
C LEU A 51 -3.90 2.12 -7.23
N ASP A 52 -4.76 1.14 -7.48
CA ASP A 52 -4.41 -0.03 -8.29
C ASP A 52 -4.03 0.36 -9.72
N ILE A 53 -4.78 1.26 -10.34
CA ILE A 53 -4.45 1.80 -11.68
C ILE A 53 -3.10 2.53 -11.67
N VAL A 54 -2.83 3.34 -10.65
CA VAL A 54 -1.56 4.08 -10.55
C VAL A 54 -0.37 3.14 -10.40
N PHE A 55 -0.49 2.08 -9.60
CA PHE A 55 0.57 1.10 -9.38
C PHE A 55 0.70 0.08 -10.51
N SER A 56 -0.41 -0.38 -11.07
CA SER A 56 -0.40 -1.43 -12.07
C SER A 56 0.08 -0.95 -13.43
N LEU A 57 -0.16 0.32 -13.80
CA LEU A 57 0.29 0.87 -15.08
C LEU A 57 1.80 0.73 -15.30
N ASP A 58 2.61 1.05 -14.29
CA ASP A 58 4.06 0.92 -14.39
C ASP A 58 4.50 -0.56 -14.39
N SER A 59 3.92 -1.36 -13.51
CA SER A 59 4.24 -2.78 -13.36
C SER A 59 3.79 -3.61 -14.56
N VAL A 60 2.59 -3.36 -15.08
CA VAL A 60 2.04 -4.07 -16.26
C VAL A 60 2.79 -3.69 -17.53
N ILE A 61 3.08 -2.40 -17.74
CA ILE A 61 3.85 -1.98 -18.91
C ILE A 61 5.25 -2.60 -18.89
N THR A 62 5.90 -2.63 -17.72
CA THR A 62 7.21 -3.27 -17.56
C THR A 62 7.12 -4.77 -17.80
N ALA A 63 6.13 -5.44 -17.22
CA ALA A 63 5.93 -6.89 -17.39
C ALA A 63 5.62 -7.27 -18.84
N VAL A 64 4.74 -6.52 -19.52
CA VAL A 64 4.42 -6.74 -20.94
C VAL A 64 5.62 -6.51 -21.84
N GLY A 65 6.45 -5.49 -21.51
CA GLY A 65 7.67 -5.20 -22.27
C GLY A 65 8.79 -6.23 -22.09
N MET A 66 8.76 -6.99 -20.99
CA MET A 66 9.76 -8.03 -20.69
C MET A 66 9.27 -9.46 -20.95
N ALA A 67 7.97 -9.66 -21.10
CA ALA A 67 7.41 -10.98 -21.29
C ALA A 67 7.50 -11.42 -22.77
N GLU A 68 8.23 -12.49 -23.03
CA GLU A 68 8.27 -13.14 -24.34
C GLU A 68 6.97 -13.94 -24.62
N HIS A 69 6.26 -14.34 -23.55
CA HIS A 69 5.05 -15.17 -23.62
C HIS A 69 3.90 -14.56 -22.79
N ILE A 70 2.90 -14.03 -23.48
CA ILE A 70 1.71 -13.42 -22.83
C ILE A 70 0.93 -14.44 -22.00
N GLU A 71 0.91 -15.70 -22.39
CA GLU A 71 0.22 -16.78 -21.68
C GLU A 71 0.77 -16.99 -20.26
N ILE A 72 2.09 -16.96 -20.11
CA ILE A 72 2.76 -17.08 -18.80
C ILE A 72 2.39 -15.88 -17.91
N MET A 73 2.32 -14.69 -18.48
CA MET A 73 1.92 -13.49 -17.76
C MET A 73 0.48 -13.58 -17.26
N ILE A 74 -0.46 -14.05 -18.08
CA ILE A 74 -1.86 -14.23 -17.69
C ILE A 74 -1.98 -15.20 -16.52
N ILE A 75 -1.31 -16.36 -16.61
CA ILE A 75 -1.31 -17.37 -15.55
C ILE A 75 -0.70 -16.79 -14.27
N ALA A 76 0.41 -16.07 -14.36
CA ALA A 76 1.05 -15.43 -13.20
C ALA A 76 0.13 -14.43 -12.49
N VAL A 77 -0.60 -13.59 -13.26
CA VAL A 77 -1.56 -12.62 -12.70
C VAL A 77 -2.72 -13.34 -12.02
N ILE A 78 -3.29 -14.37 -12.65
CA ILE A 78 -4.40 -15.15 -12.05
C ILE A 78 -3.95 -15.79 -10.74
N LEU A 79 -2.77 -16.40 -10.70
CA LEU A 79 -2.22 -17.00 -9.50
C LEU A 79 -1.96 -15.96 -8.41
N ALA A 80 -1.38 -14.82 -8.76
CA ALA A 80 -1.12 -13.73 -7.82
C ALA A 80 -2.41 -13.19 -7.19
N VAL A 81 -3.45 -12.95 -7.99
CA VAL A 81 -4.75 -12.50 -7.49
C VAL A 81 -5.40 -13.57 -6.60
N GLY A 82 -5.30 -14.84 -6.97
CA GLY A 82 -5.80 -15.96 -6.17
C GLY A 82 -5.14 -16.01 -4.79
N VAL A 83 -3.81 -15.89 -4.74
CA VAL A 83 -3.05 -15.83 -3.48
C VAL A 83 -3.45 -14.60 -2.65
N MET A 84 -3.58 -13.43 -3.29
CA MET A 84 -4.02 -12.21 -2.62
C MET A 84 -5.41 -12.37 -1.98
N MET A 85 -6.37 -12.96 -2.69
CA MET A 85 -7.72 -13.16 -2.16
C MET A 85 -7.72 -14.09 -0.94
N ILE A 86 -6.93 -15.15 -0.95
CA ILE A 86 -6.82 -16.08 0.18
C ILE A 86 -6.12 -15.40 1.37
N ALA A 87 -5.06 -14.65 1.11
CA ALA A 87 -4.25 -14.00 2.14
C ALA A 87 -4.92 -12.77 2.76
N SER A 88 -5.82 -12.09 2.03
CA SER A 88 -6.37 -10.77 2.39
C SER A 88 -6.98 -10.74 3.78
N LYS A 89 -7.79 -11.74 4.15
CA LYS A 89 -8.43 -11.80 5.47
C LYS A 89 -7.42 -11.96 6.62
N GLY A 90 -6.40 -12.78 6.41
CA GLY A 90 -5.34 -12.98 7.40
C GLY A 90 -4.50 -11.72 7.60
N ILE A 91 -4.17 -11.05 6.51
CA ILE A 91 -3.40 -9.80 6.52
C ILE A 91 -4.22 -8.67 7.19
N SER A 92 -5.50 -8.52 6.84
CA SER A 92 -6.37 -7.52 7.45
C SER A 92 -6.45 -7.70 8.97
N ASN A 93 -6.75 -8.90 9.43
CA ASN A 93 -6.80 -9.20 10.86
C ASN A 93 -5.45 -8.93 11.56
N PHE A 94 -4.34 -9.22 10.91
CA PHE A 94 -3.01 -8.97 11.45
C PHE A 94 -2.73 -7.46 11.59
N VAL A 95 -3.07 -6.68 10.58
CA VAL A 95 -2.91 -5.21 10.57
C VAL A 95 -3.82 -4.57 11.62
N ASP A 96 -5.07 -5.00 11.72
CA ASP A 96 -6.04 -4.47 12.68
C ASP A 96 -5.60 -4.73 14.14
N ASN A 97 -4.95 -5.86 14.39
CA ASN A 97 -4.42 -6.20 15.71
C ASN A 97 -3.06 -5.54 16.02
N ASN A 98 -2.42 -4.91 15.04
CA ASN A 98 -1.11 -4.28 15.19
C ASN A 98 -1.11 -2.87 14.59
N PRO A 99 -1.56 -1.84 15.31
CA PRO A 99 -1.68 -0.48 14.78
C PRO A 99 -0.35 0.11 14.29
N THR A 100 0.78 -0.33 14.83
CA THR A 100 2.11 0.07 14.34
C THR A 100 2.40 -0.44 12.92
N ILE A 101 1.91 -1.63 12.57
CA ILE A 101 1.98 -2.17 11.21
C ILE A 101 1.11 -1.35 10.25
N LYS A 102 -0.07 -0.89 10.70
CA LYS A 102 -0.92 0.02 9.90
C LYS A 102 -0.17 1.30 9.55
N ILE A 103 0.45 1.94 10.55
CA ILE A 103 1.24 3.16 10.35
C ILE A 103 2.43 2.90 9.42
N LEU A 104 3.12 1.76 9.59
CA LEU A 104 4.24 1.37 8.73
C LEU A 104 3.79 1.17 7.28
N ALA A 105 2.65 0.52 7.05
CA ALA A 105 2.09 0.35 5.70
C ALA A 105 1.74 1.70 5.06
N LEU A 106 1.15 2.63 5.81
CA LEU A 106 0.87 3.99 5.35
C LEU A 106 2.16 4.77 5.04
N ALA A 107 3.21 4.60 5.86
CA ALA A 107 4.53 5.18 5.60
C ALA A 107 5.16 4.64 4.30
N PHE A 108 4.93 3.37 3.98
CA PHE A 108 5.33 2.82 2.68
C PHE A 108 4.60 3.47 1.50
N LEU A 109 3.30 3.77 1.66
CA LEU A 109 2.56 4.50 0.62
C LEU A 109 3.11 5.92 0.43
N VAL A 110 3.54 6.60 1.51
CA VAL A 110 4.25 7.88 1.42
C VAL A 110 5.56 7.73 0.64
N LEU A 111 6.37 6.72 0.97
CA LEU A 111 7.64 6.45 0.29
C LEU A 111 7.44 6.19 -1.21
N VAL A 112 6.45 5.37 -1.56
CA VAL A 112 6.13 5.09 -2.96
C VAL A 112 5.55 6.32 -3.67
N GLY A 113 4.72 7.11 -2.99
CA GLY A 113 4.20 8.37 -3.51
C GLY A 113 5.32 9.37 -3.84
N MET A 114 6.30 9.51 -2.95
CA MET A 114 7.49 10.34 -3.19
C MET A 114 8.30 9.84 -4.39
N THR A 115 8.46 8.53 -4.50
CA THR A 115 9.18 7.92 -5.64
C THR A 115 8.49 8.19 -6.95
N LEU A 116 7.16 8.05 -7.02
CA LEU A 116 6.38 8.35 -8.22
C LEU A 116 6.49 9.83 -8.63
N VAL A 117 6.47 10.74 -7.66
CA VAL A 117 6.68 12.17 -7.92
C VAL A 117 8.09 12.41 -8.46
N ALA A 118 9.11 11.82 -7.84
CA ALA A 118 10.50 11.96 -8.29
C ALA A 118 10.70 11.40 -9.70
N GLU A 119 10.15 10.24 -10.02
CA GLU A 119 10.17 9.66 -11.37
C GLU A 119 9.42 10.55 -12.37
N GLY A 120 8.29 11.12 -11.95
CA GLY A 120 7.54 12.07 -12.76
C GLY A 120 8.27 13.40 -13.02
N LEU A 121 9.24 13.76 -12.19
CA LEU A 121 10.14 14.90 -12.37
C LEU A 121 11.41 14.55 -13.17
N GLY A 122 11.56 13.29 -13.58
CA GLY A 122 12.70 12.82 -14.36
C GLY A 122 13.86 12.24 -13.55
N PHE A 123 13.71 12.12 -12.23
CA PHE A 123 14.68 11.41 -11.38
C PHE A 123 14.41 9.91 -11.45
N HIS A 124 15.44 9.14 -11.77
CA HIS A 124 15.33 7.68 -11.79
C HIS A 124 15.79 7.10 -10.47
N ILE A 125 14.85 6.57 -9.68
CA ILE A 125 15.13 5.91 -8.40
C ILE A 125 15.08 4.40 -8.63
N PRO A 126 16.21 3.66 -8.48
CA PRO A 126 16.20 2.21 -8.61
C PRO A 126 15.26 1.58 -7.57
N LYS A 127 14.24 0.85 -8.04
CA LYS A 127 13.21 0.22 -7.19
C LYS A 127 13.78 -0.71 -6.11
N GLY A 128 14.98 -1.26 -6.35
CA GLY A 128 15.68 -2.09 -5.37
C GLY A 128 15.93 -1.41 -4.03
N TYR A 129 16.22 -0.11 -4.00
CA TYR A 129 16.40 0.63 -2.74
C TYR A 129 15.10 0.74 -1.94
N ILE A 130 13.98 0.91 -2.64
CA ILE A 130 12.66 1.01 -2.01
C ILE A 130 12.28 -0.34 -1.41
N TYR A 131 12.43 -1.42 -2.16
CA TYR A 131 12.16 -2.78 -1.66
C TYR A 131 13.04 -3.14 -0.48
N PHE A 132 14.33 -2.76 -0.52
CA PHE A 132 15.23 -2.98 0.60
C PHE A 132 14.77 -2.19 1.84
N ALA A 133 14.45 -0.91 1.69
CA ALA A 133 13.97 -0.08 2.80
C ALA A 133 12.68 -0.63 3.42
N MET A 134 11.73 -1.09 2.59
CA MET A 134 10.49 -1.71 3.04
C MET A 134 10.76 -3.02 3.78
N ALA A 135 11.59 -3.90 3.24
CA ALA A 135 11.94 -5.17 3.87
C ALA A 135 12.67 -4.97 5.20
N PHE A 136 13.61 -4.03 5.26
CA PHE A 136 14.33 -3.67 6.48
C PHE A 136 13.37 -3.14 7.56
N SER A 137 12.51 -2.19 7.21
CA SER A 137 11.54 -1.61 8.14
C SER A 137 10.56 -2.65 8.68
N LEU A 138 10.10 -3.57 7.82
CA LEU A 138 9.22 -4.67 8.23
C LEU A 138 9.93 -5.64 9.17
N ALA A 139 11.20 -5.94 8.92
CA ALA A 139 12.00 -6.79 9.80
C ALA A 139 12.18 -6.14 11.19
N VAL A 140 12.53 -4.85 11.24
CA VAL A 140 12.66 -4.09 12.48
C VAL A 140 11.35 -4.08 13.26
N GLU A 141 10.23 -3.82 12.60
CA GLU A 141 8.92 -3.78 13.26
C GLU A 141 8.48 -5.16 13.77
N SER A 142 8.81 -6.22 13.03
CA SER A 142 8.56 -7.59 13.47
C SER A 142 9.32 -7.93 14.77
N ILE A 143 10.57 -7.50 14.88
CA ILE A 143 11.38 -7.64 16.09
C ILE A 143 10.77 -6.82 17.24
N ASN A 144 10.33 -5.60 16.96
CA ASN A 144 9.71 -4.72 17.94
C ASN A 144 8.41 -5.30 18.52
N ILE A 145 7.56 -5.86 17.67
CA ILE A 145 6.32 -6.56 18.10
C ILE A 145 6.66 -7.77 18.96
N TYR A 146 7.67 -8.56 18.56
CA TYR A 146 8.10 -9.73 19.33
C TYR A 146 8.63 -9.33 20.71
N ALA A 147 9.48 -8.29 20.77
CA ALA A 147 10.02 -7.76 22.02
C ALA A 147 8.91 -7.26 22.95
N LYS A 148 7.94 -6.51 22.42
CA LYS A 148 6.77 -6.02 23.19
C LYS A 148 5.96 -7.16 23.79
N LYS A 149 5.66 -8.20 23.04
CA LYS A 149 4.93 -9.39 23.54
C LYS A 149 5.67 -10.07 24.68
N LYS A 150 7.01 -10.15 24.61
CA LYS A 150 7.83 -10.78 25.65
C LYS A 150 7.89 -9.97 26.94
N VAL A 151 7.82 -8.64 26.84
CA VAL A 151 7.81 -7.74 28.02
C VAL A 151 6.45 -7.80 28.73
N LEU A 152 5.35 -7.87 27.97
CA LEU A 152 4.00 -7.95 28.53
C LEU A 152 3.64 -9.34 29.12
N ALA A 153 4.42 -10.37 28.81
CA ALA A 153 4.24 -11.75 29.32
C ALA A 153 5.05 -12.02 30.59
N LYS A 154 5.77 -11.03 31.13
CA LYS A 154 6.46 -11.04 32.43
C LYS A 154 5.70 -10.23 33.47
#